data_508ad0888a5eeaca9f2d824257ad76b4
#
_entry.id   508ad0888a5eeaca9f2d824257ad76b4
#
_cell.length_a   1.000
_cell.length_b   1.000
_cell.length_c   1.000
_cell.angle_alpha   90.00
_cell.angle_beta   90.00
_cell.angle_gamma   90.00
#
_symmetry.space_group_name_H-M   'P 1'
#
loop_
_entity.id
_entity.type
_entity.pdbx_description
1 polymer ?
#
loop_
_entity_poly.entity_id
_entity_poly.type
_entity_poly.pdbx_seq_one_letter_code
_entity_poly.pdbx_strand_id
1 'polypeptide(L)'
;MSSDRPKAFPTPLPRLEPNTFTFEQWPMVKPTGFREYDARWLFPQEINLMGVQALGLGLGTLIHERGVRPDIVTGHDFRAYSSSIKLALIAGMQAAGLRVKDIGLALSPMAYFGQFALDCPCVAMVTASHNDNGWTGVKMGAERPMTFGPDEMGRLKEIVTRGEFRYRDGGAYEFVSDFAQVYFDDLVARAKPVSRKLKVVAACGNGTAGAFAPALLERLGVEVIPLDVEPDHSFPRYNPNPEDMAMLHAIADKVRETGADVGLGFDGDGDRCGVVDDEGEEIFADKIGVMLARDLSKLHPEATFVVDVKSTGLYAADPELQSRGVRTDYWKTGHSYIKRRVNELSALAGFEKSGHFFFNAPVGRGYDDGLLTAIAVIEMLDRNPGQSMADLYRALPKTWGSPTMSPHCADEVKYGVVEAVTERFRALQAAGEPVGGHAITSLVTVNGVRVTTADGTWGLVRASSNKPELVVVVESPVSEARLHEMFAAVDGVLRQHPEVGAYNQTI
;
A
#
# COMPACT_ATOMS: atom_id res chain seq x y z
N MET A 1 22.08 -40.87 21.99
CA MET A 1 21.15 -40.43 23.07
C MET A 1 20.16 -39.51 22.43
N SER A 2 18.95 -39.98 22.19
CA SER A 2 17.83 -39.18 21.70
C SER A 2 17.48 -38.19 22.81
N SER A 3 17.80 -36.93 22.63
CA SER A 3 17.31 -35.88 23.51
C SER A 3 15.82 -35.72 23.21
N ASP A 4 14.99 -36.30 24.06
CA ASP A 4 13.59 -35.90 24.19
C ASP A 4 13.56 -34.44 24.67
N ARG A 5 13.83 -33.49 23.75
CA ARG A 5 13.57 -32.08 24.02
C ARG A 5 12.05 -31.98 24.21
N PRO A 6 11.57 -31.39 25.32
CA PRO A 6 10.14 -31.16 25.49
C PRO A 6 9.58 -30.50 24.24
N LYS A 7 8.35 -30.86 23.88
CA LYS A 7 7.69 -30.25 22.73
C LYS A 7 7.88 -28.75 22.82
N ALA A 8 8.51 -28.22 21.80
CA ALA A 8 8.74 -26.84 21.56
C ALA A 8 7.44 -26.02 21.74
N PHE A 9 7.39 -24.84 21.29
CA PHE A 9 6.29 -23.91 21.49
C PHE A 9 4.89 -24.53 21.25
N PRO A 10 3.88 -24.29 22.09
CA PRO A 10 2.55 -24.87 21.92
C PRO A 10 1.88 -24.38 20.65
N THR A 11 1.07 -25.23 20.03
CA THR A 11 0.27 -24.88 18.85
C THR A 11 -0.73 -23.78 19.22
N PRO A 12 -0.78 -22.66 18.47
CA PRO A 12 -1.70 -21.58 18.76
C PRO A 12 -3.16 -21.98 18.71
N LEU A 13 -3.96 -21.48 19.65
CA LEU A 13 -5.41 -21.60 19.65
C LEU A 13 -6.04 -20.46 18.81
N PRO A 14 -7.14 -20.73 18.11
CA PRO A 14 -7.77 -19.73 17.25
C PRO A 14 -8.51 -18.63 18.03
N ARG A 15 -8.85 -18.90 19.30
CA ARG A 15 -9.55 -17.99 20.19
C ARG A 15 -9.27 -18.32 21.66
N LEU A 16 -8.97 -17.29 22.42
CA LEU A 16 -8.92 -17.30 23.88
C LEU A 16 -9.65 -16.07 24.40
N GLU A 17 -10.12 -16.13 25.63
CA GLU A 17 -10.75 -14.99 26.28
C GLU A 17 -9.69 -14.21 27.07
N PRO A 18 -9.51 -12.88 26.79
CA PRO A 18 -8.56 -12.04 27.53
C PRO A 18 -8.82 -12.06 29.04
N ASN A 19 -7.78 -11.81 29.83
CA ASN A 19 -7.81 -11.83 31.30
C ASN A 19 -8.17 -13.20 31.92
N THR A 20 -7.90 -14.30 31.21
CA THR A 20 -8.00 -15.64 31.75
C THR A 20 -6.62 -16.27 31.89
N PHE A 21 -6.49 -17.25 32.82
CA PHE A 21 -5.26 -18.00 33.00
C PHE A 21 -4.78 -18.68 31.69
N THR A 22 -5.71 -19.19 30.90
CA THR A 22 -5.40 -19.83 29.62
C THR A 22 -4.85 -18.81 28.62
N PHE A 23 -5.40 -17.60 28.58
CA PHE A 23 -4.92 -16.53 27.70
C PHE A 23 -3.46 -16.13 27.99
N GLU A 24 -3.08 -16.12 29.26
CA GLU A 24 -1.72 -15.76 29.68
C GLU A 24 -0.70 -16.90 29.48
N GLN A 25 -1.18 -18.14 29.26
CA GLN A 25 -0.32 -19.32 29.16
C GLN A 25 -0.24 -19.95 27.78
N TRP A 26 -1.17 -19.61 26.88
CA TRP A 26 -1.25 -20.22 25.56
C TRP A 26 -1.18 -19.18 24.44
N PRO A 27 -0.49 -19.50 23.34
CA PRO A 27 -0.51 -18.64 22.17
C PRO A 27 -1.91 -18.63 21.54
N MET A 28 -2.37 -17.44 21.17
CA MET A 28 -3.59 -17.24 20.40
C MET A 28 -3.27 -16.57 19.08
N VAL A 29 -3.72 -17.18 17.99
CA VAL A 29 -3.64 -16.59 16.65
C VAL A 29 -4.92 -16.91 15.89
N LYS A 30 -5.73 -15.91 15.61
CA LYS A 30 -6.92 -16.08 14.78
C LYS A 30 -6.50 -16.30 13.31
N PRO A 31 -6.88 -17.42 12.66
CA PRO A 31 -6.40 -17.75 11.32
C PRO A 31 -6.80 -16.73 10.22
N THR A 32 -7.89 -15.98 10.42
CA THR A 32 -8.36 -14.95 9.48
C THR A 32 -7.51 -13.70 9.47
N GLY A 33 -6.57 -13.54 10.40
CA GLY A 33 -5.62 -12.42 10.38
C GLY A 33 -4.50 -12.59 9.35
N PHE A 34 -4.26 -13.79 8.84
CA PHE A 34 -3.39 -13.98 7.66
C PHE A 34 -4.17 -13.53 6.43
N ARG A 35 -3.76 -12.40 5.87
CA ARG A 35 -4.35 -11.80 4.67
C ARG A 35 -3.60 -12.28 3.42
N GLU A 36 -3.95 -11.72 2.27
CA GLU A 36 -3.42 -12.14 0.98
C GLU A 36 -1.90 -11.89 0.85
N TYR A 37 -1.38 -10.83 1.47
CA TYR A 37 0.04 -10.45 1.37
C TYR A 37 0.63 -9.81 2.64
N ASP A 38 -0.16 -9.67 3.71
CA ASP A 38 0.28 -9.23 5.04
C ASP A 38 -0.51 -9.95 6.13
N ALA A 39 -0.27 -9.60 7.38
CA ALA A 39 -1.00 -10.15 8.51
C ALA A 39 -1.60 -9.01 9.35
N ARG A 40 -2.88 -9.16 9.77
CA ARG A 40 -3.57 -8.14 10.56
C ARG A 40 -4.55 -8.74 11.56
N TRP A 41 -4.50 -8.24 12.79
CA TRP A 41 -5.35 -8.67 13.91
C TRP A 41 -5.78 -7.50 14.78
N LEU A 42 -6.92 -7.62 15.43
CA LEU A 42 -7.25 -6.83 16.61
C LEU A 42 -6.45 -7.36 17.80
N PHE A 43 -5.65 -6.48 18.41
CA PHE A 43 -4.83 -6.80 19.56
C PHE A 43 -5.48 -6.24 20.85
N PRO A 44 -5.62 -7.03 21.93
CA PRO A 44 -5.19 -8.43 22.10
C PRO A 44 -6.29 -9.48 21.80
N GLN A 45 -7.38 -9.11 21.12
CA GLN A 45 -8.58 -9.94 20.97
C GLN A 45 -8.43 -11.11 19.96
N GLU A 46 -7.57 -10.95 18.95
CA GLU A 46 -7.40 -11.92 17.87
C GLU A 46 -5.99 -12.53 17.82
N ILE A 47 -5.04 -11.88 18.49
CA ILE A 47 -3.67 -12.36 18.71
C ILE A 47 -3.16 -11.84 20.04
N ASN A 48 -2.49 -12.70 20.83
CA ASN A 48 -1.78 -12.28 22.04
C ASN A 48 -0.26 -12.28 21.81
N LEU A 49 0.55 -11.81 22.78
CA LEU A 49 2.00 -11.74 22.62
C LEU A 49 2.64 -13.12 22.38
N MET A 50 2.12 -14.19 23.01
CA MET A 50 2.57 -15.54 22.72
C MET A 50 2.22 -15.99 21.29
N GLY A 51 1.07 -15.56 20.78
CA GLY A 51 0.69 -15.76 19.36
C GLY A 51 1.62 -15.04 18.40
N VAL A 52 2.06 -13.82 18.75
CA VAL A 52 3.07 -13.08 17.99
C VAL A 52 4.42 -13.79 18.02
N GLN A 53 4.81 -14.38 19.17
CA GLN A 53 6.02 -15.20 19.24
C GLN A 53 5.90 -16.44 18.34
N ALA A 54 4.72 -17.10 18.31
CA ALA A 54 4.45 -18.20 17.37
C ALA A 54 4.57 -17.75 15.91
N LEU A 55 4.09 -16.55 15.58
CA LEU A 55 4.24 -15.96 14.24
C LEU A 55 5.72 -15.78 13.88
N GLY A 56 6.54 -15.27 14.81
CA GLY A 56 7.99 -15.13 14.63
C GLY A 56 8.71 -16.46 14.38
N LEU A 57 8.35 -17.52 15.16
CA LEU A 57 8.83 -18.88 14.94
C LEU A 57 8.42 -19.42 13.56
N GLY A 58 7.16 -19.20 13.18
CA GLY A 58 6.64 -19.59 11.88
C GLY A 58 7.36 -18.89 10.73
N LEU A 59 7.57 -17.57 10.85
CA LEU A 59 8.31 -16.79 9.87
C LEU A 59 9.74 -17.31 9.69
N GLY A 60 10.46 -17.53 10.79
CA GLY A 60 11.81 -18.09 10.71
C GLY A 60 11.82 -19.49 10.11
N THR A 61 10.84 -20.33 10.45
CA THR A 61 10.68 -21.65 9.82
C THR A 61 10.51 -21.54 8.31
N LEU A 62 9.62 -20.64 7.85
CA LEU A 62 9.38 -20.40 6.42
C LEU A 62 10.63 -19.88 5.70
N ILE A 63 11.37 -18.93 6.28
CA ILE A 63 12.62 -18.40 5.72
C ILE A 63 13.63 -19.55 5.49
N HIS A 64 13.77 -20.45 6.45
CA HIS A 64 14.64 -21.62 6.30
C HIS A 64 14.12 -22.64 5.27
N GLU A 65 12.79 -22.86 5.18
CA GLU A 65 12.22 -23.73 4.13
C GLU A 65 12.52 -23.20 2.73
N ARG A 66 12.54 -21.88 2.58
CA ARG A 66 12.89 -21.21 1.32
C ARG A 66 14.41 -21.15 1.03
N GLY A 67 15.24 -21.60 1.94
CA GLY A 67 16.69 -21.57 1.78
C GLY A 67 17.28 -20.16 1.79
N VAL A 68 16.58 -19.17 2.35
CA VAL A 68 17.03 -17.78 2.41
C VAL A 68 17.95 -17.57 3.61
N ARG A 69 18.98 -16.73 3.45
CA ARG A 69 19.89 -16.33 4.53
C ARG A 69 19.08 -15.71 5.70
N PRO A 70 19.27 -16.19 6.95
CA PRO A 70 18.40 -15.84 8.07
C PRO A 70 18.75 -14.48 8.72
N ASP A 71 19.05 -13.46 7.92
CA ASP A 71 19.23 -12.07 8.35
C ASP A 71 17.97 -11.29 8.07
N ILE A 72 17.42 -10.66 9.09
CA ILE A 72 16.14 -9.95 9.00
C ILE A 72 16.20 -8.57 9.63
N VAL A 73 15.64 -7.57 8.93
CA VAL A 73 15.38 -6.24 9.49
C VAL A 73 14.00 -6.23 10.13
N THR A 74 13.86 -5.61 11.29
CA THR A 74 12.57 -5.35 11.92
C THR A 74 12.48 -3.93 12.45
N GLY A 75 11.29 -3.36 12.43
CA GLY A 75 10.93 -2.08 13.01
C GLY A 75 9.46 -2.10 13.45
N HIS A 76 8.98 -1.00 14.00
CA HIS A 76 7.59 -0.87 14.44
C HIS A 76 7.06 0.55 14.24
N ASP A 77 5.74 0.67 14.04
CA ASP A 77 5.03 1.93 14.01
C ASP A 77 4.78 2.51 15.42
N PHE A 78 4.15 3.66 15.49
CA PHE A 78 3.96 4.43 16.72
C PHE A 78 2.84 3.90 17.66
N ARG A 79 2.12 2.85 17.34
CA ARG A 79 1.07 2.35 18.24
C ARG A 79 1.63 1.91 19.59
N ALA A 80 0.90 2.19 20.68
CA ALA A 80 1.36 1.95 22.06
C ALA A 80 1.84 0.52 22.34
N TYR A 81 1.28 -0.46 21.63
CA TYR A 81 1.60 -1.88 21.78
C TYR A 81 2.61 -2.41 20.75
N SER A 82 2.94 -1.63 19.70
CA SER A 82 3.77 -2.12 18.58
C SER A 82 5.18 -2.52 19.00
N SER A 83 5.78 -1.80 19.95
CA SER A 83 7.08 -2.16 20.50
C SER A 83 7.05 -3.53 21.20
N SER A 84 6.04 -3.79 22.04
CA SER A 84 5.88 -5.09 22.72
C SER A 84 5.64 -6.22 21.74
N ILE A 85 4.82 -5.97 20.72
CA ILE A 85 4.55 -6.93 19.64
C ILE A 85 5.84 -7.25 18.87
N LYS A 86 6.62 -6.22 18.50
CA LYS A 86 7.93 -6.44 17.86
C LYS A 86 8.86 -7.29 18.69
N LEU A 87 8.96 -7.04 20.00
CA LEU A 87 9.83 -7.83 20.89
C LEU A 87 9.37 -9.29 21.00
N ALA A 88 8.07 -9.54 21.06
CA ALA A 88 7.53 -10.91 21.00
C ALA A 88 7.84 -11.60 19.67
N LEU A 89 7.70 -10.87 18.53
CA LEU A 89 8.05 -11.37 17.20
C LEU A 89 9.54 -11.72 17.13
N ILE A 90 10.42 -10.84 17.64
CA ILE A 90 11.87 -11.06 17.70
C ILE A 90 12.21 -12.32 18.48
N ALA A 91 11.58 -12.53 19.65
CA ALA A 91 11.82 -13.74 20.45
C ALA A 91 11.53 -15.03 19.65
N GLY A 92 10.45 -15.04 18.88
CA GLY A 92 10.13 -16.16 17.99
C GLY A 92 11.13 -16.33 16.86
N MET A 93 11.50 -15.22 16.18
CA MET A 93 12.48 -15.23 15.10
C MET A 93 13.85 -15.73 15.58
N GLN A 94 14.33 -15.27 16.74
CA GLN A 94 15.58 -15.74 17.34
C GLN A 94 15.55 -17.24 17.68
N ALA A 95 14.43 -17.73 18.22
CA ALA A 95 14.28 -19.16 18.52
C ALA A 95 14.29 -20.04 17.26
N ALA A 96 13.94 -19.47 16.10
CA ALA A 96 14.11 -20.09 14.80
C ALA A 96 15.50 -19.86 14.18
N GLY A 97 16.45 -19.23 14.89
CA GLY A 97 17.82 -19.02 14.45
C GLY A 97 18.03 -17.79 13.54
N LEU A 98 17.09 -16.83 13.52
CA LEU A 98 17.28 -15.61 12.74
C LEU A 98 18.18 -14.60 13.45
N ARG A 99 19.02 -13.92 12.68
CA ARG A 99 19.81 -12.77 13.13
C ARG A 99 19.04 -11.49 12.85
N VAL A 100 18.50 -10.90 13.91
CA VAL A 100 17.57 -9.76 13.84
C VAL A 100 18.32 -8.45 13.99
N LYS A 101 18.16 -7.55 13.04
CA LYS A 101 18.58 -6.15 13.09
C LYS A 101 17.36 -5.27 13.31
N ASP A 102 17.24 -4.74 14.52
CA ASP A 102 16.10 -3.95 14.97
C ASP A 102 16.41 -2.45 14.77
N ILE A 103 15.67 -1.79 13.89
CA ILE A 103 15.82 -0.35 13.60
C ILE A 103 14.91 0.55 14.46
N GLY A 104 14.21 0.00 15.45
CA GLY A 104 13.38 0.76 16.38
C GLY A 104 12.06 1.26 15.78
N LEU A 105 11.68 2.48 16.18
CA LEU A 105 10.55 3.20 15.59
C LEU A 105 10.89 3.53 14.14
N ALA A 106 10.01 3.14 13.22
CA ALA A 106 10.30 3.25 11.79
C ALA A 106 9.02 3.38 10.94
N LEU A 107 9.18 3.88 9.74
CA LEU A 107 8.20 3.76 8.65
C LEU A 107 8.39 2.41 7.93
N SER A 108 7.35 1.94 7.25
CA SER A 108 7.46 0.75 6.39
C SER A 108 8.57 0.88 5.34
N PRO A 109 8.71 1.99 4.60
CA PRO A 109 9.82 2.17 3.66
C PRO A 109 11.20 2.16 4.32
N MET A 110 11.33 2.60 5.57
CA MET A 110 12.60 2.49 6.31
C MET A 110 12.99 1.03 6.53
N ALA A 111 12.03 0.17 6.84
CA ALA A 111 12.30 -1.27 6.99
C ALA A 111 12.70 -1.92 5.66
N TYR A 112 12.07 -1.55 4.55
CA TYR A 112 12.46 -2.00 3.21
C TYR A 112 13.85 -1.47 2.81
N PHE A 113 14.14 -0.20 3.09
CA PHE A 113 15.48 0.37 2.90
C PHE A 113 16.53 -0.37 3.73
N GLY A 114 16.17 -0.77 4.95
CA GLY A 114 17.05 -1.54 5.84
C GLY A 114 17.53 -2.86 5.22
N GLN A 115 16.73 -3.49 4.35
CA GLN A 115 17.20 -4.68 3.63
C GLN A 115 18.46 -4.38 2.76
N PHE A 116 18.54 -3.18 2.19
CA PHE A 116 19.68 -2.75 1.37
C PHE A 116 20.82 -2.24 2.24
N ALA A 117 20.55 -1.31 3.14
CA ALA A 117 21.58 -0.66 3.96
C ALA A 117 22.28 -1.60 4.94
N LEU A 118 21.56 -2.61 5.45
CA LEU A 118 22.08 -3.58 6.42
C LEU A 118 22.37 -4.96 5.82
N ASP A 119 22.27 -5.09 4.50
CA ASP A 119 22.45 -6.34 3.75
C ASP A 119 21.64 -7.52 4.32
N CYS A 120 20.36 -7.32 4.57
CA CYS A 120 19.43 -8.35 5.03
C CYS A 120 18.46 -8.72 3.91
N PRO A 121 18.31 -10.00 3.52
CA PRO A 121 17.33 -10.39 2.53
C PRO A 121 15.89 -10.34 3.05
N CYS A 122 15.71 -10.45 4.38
CA CYS A 122 14.39 -10.54 5.00
C CYS A 122 13.99 -9.26 5.73
N VAL A 123 12.67 -9.05 5.84
CA VAL A 123 12.05 -7.93 6.56
C VAL A 123 10.79 -8.38 7.29
N ALA A 124 10.56 -7.80 8.48
CA ALA A 124 9.32 -7.93 9.23
C ALA A 124 8.99 -6.59 9.91
N MET A 125 8.11 -5.79 9.31
CA MET A 125 7.68 -4.49 9.84
C MET A 125 6.38 -4.64 10.61
N VAL A 126 6.40 -4.30 11.91
CA VAL A 126 5.21 -4.31 12.78
C VAL A 126 4.43 -3.02 12.57
N THR A 127 3.29 -3.11 11.92
CA THR A 127 2.41 -1.98 11.63
C THR A 127 1.01 -2.44 11.28
N ALA A 128 0.02 -1.62 11.54
CA ALA A 128 -1.33 -1.78 10.99
C ALA A 128 -1.65 -0.71 9.93
N SER A 129 -0.64 0.00 9.38
CA SER A 129 -0.80 1.04 8.36
C SER A 129 -1.86 2.08 8.81
N HIS A 130 -2.86 2.34 8.00
CA HIS A 130 -3.96 3.27 8.25
C HIS A 130 -5.15 2.67 9.04
N ASN A 131 -5.04 1.47 9.59
CA ASN A 131 -6.11 0.90 10.41
C ASN A 131 -6.28 1.69 11.72
N ASP A 132 -7.51 1.67 12.26
CA ASP A 132 -7.83 2.27 13.55
C ASP A 132 -6.95 1.75 14.69
N ASN A 133 -6.92 2.49 15.80
CA ASN A 133 -6.27 2.01 17.01
C ASN A 133 -6.89 0.68 17.49
N GLY A 134 -6.07 -0.19 18.05
CA GLY A 134 -6.45 -1.57 18.40
C GLY A 134 -6.01 -2.60 17.35
N TRP A 135 -5.77 -2.20 16.11
CA TRP A 135 -5.22 -3.11 15.10
C TRP A 135 -3.70 -3.20 15.17
N THR A 136 -3.18 -4.39 14.91
CA THR A 136 -1.76 -4.66 14.65
C THR A 136 -1.61 -5.51 13.42
N GLY A 137 -0.40 -5.56 12.89
CA GLY A 137 -0.06 -6.41 11.76
C GLY A 137 1.44 -6.53 11.55
N VAL A 138 1.82 -7.34 10.58
CA VAL A 138 3.21 -7.48 10.17
C VAL A 138 3.28 -7.56 8.65
N LYS A 139 4.05 -6.64 8.05
CA LYS A 139 4.46 -6.73 6.65
C LYS A 139 5.76 -7.53 6.59
N MET A 140 5.79 -8.61 5.83
CA MET A 140 6.89 -9.57 5.83
C MET A 140 7.42 -9.82 4.43
N GLY A 141 8.71 -10.12 4.32
CA GLY A 141 9.36 -10.49 3.07
C GLY A 141 10.66 -11.27 3.30
N ALA A 142 11.04 -12.07 2.32
CA ALA A 142 12.26 -12.88 2.33
C ALA A 142 13.10 -12.68 1.06
N GLU A 143 12.84 -11.60 0.34
CA GLU A 143 13.55 -11.20 -0.90
C GLU A 143 13.48 -9.69 -1.04
N ARG A 144 14.59 -9.02 -1.27
CA ARG A 144 14.67 -7.56 -1.43
C ARG A 144 14.10 -7.11 -2.77
N PRO A 145 13.23 -6.11 -2.82
CA PRO A 145 12.47 -5.45 -1.75
C PRO A 145 11.07 -6.04 -1.56
N MET A 146 10.84 -7.28 -2.03
CA MET A 146 9.53 -7.91 -2.12
C MET A 146 8.94 -8.21 -0.73
N THR A 147 7.64 -7.98 -0.61
CA THR A 147 6.83 -8.52 0.47
C THR A 147 6.15 -9.81 0.03
N PHE A 148 5.71 -10.62 1.00
CA PHE A 148 5.04 -11.88 0.73
C PHE A 148 3.80 -11.69 -0.16
N GLY A 149 3.50 -12.73 -0.93
CA GLY A 149 2.27 -12.90 -1.67
C GLY A 149 1.41 -14.01 -1.06
N PRO A 150 0.31 -14.39 -1.76
CA PRO A 150 -0.65 -15.38 -1.24
C PRO A 150 -0.04 -16.74 -0.88
N ASP A 151 0.92 -17.21 -1.67
CA ASP A 151 1.54 -18.53 -1.46
C ASP A 151 2.38 -18.55 -0.17
N GLU A 152 3.21 -17.52 0.03
CA GLU A 152 4.01 -17.38 1.24
C GLU A 152 3.13 -17.17 2.48
N MET A 153 2.09 -16.33 2.37
CA MET A 153 1.15 -16.10 3.46
C MET A 153 0.34 -17.34 3.79
N GLY A 154 -0.08 -18.11 2.78
CA GLY A 154 -0.74 -19.39 2.93
C GLY A 154 0.13 -20.41 3.67
N ARG A 155 1.40 -20.55 3.24
CA ARG A 155 2.34 -21.46 3.91
C ARG A 155 2.67 -21.02 5.34
N LEU A 156 2.85 -19.72 5.58
CA LEU A 156 3.07 -19.18 6.93
C LEU A 156 1.88 -19.48 7.86
N LYS A 157 0.65 -19.27 7.37
CA LYS A 157 -0.58 -19.63 8.09
C LYS A 157 -0.60 -21.10 8.46
N GLU A 158 -0.27 -22.02 7.55
CA GLU A 158 -0.22 -23.45 7.83
C GLU A 158 0.80 -23.77 8.92
N ILE A 159 2.04 -23.27 8.80
CA ILE A 159 3.10 -23.49 9.79
C ILE A 159 2.63 -23.04 11.19
N VAL A 160 2.08 -21.82 11.28
CA VAL A 160 1.67 -21.25 12.57
C VAL A 160 0.47 -21.98 13.16
N THR A 161 -0.59 -22.23 12.37
CA THR A 161 -1.83 -22.83 12.89
C THR A 161 -1.70 -24.33 13.21
N ARG A 162 -0.74 -25.00 12.59
CA ARG A 162 -0.43 -26.42 12.88
C ARG A 162 0.69 -26.62 13.91
N GLY A 163 1.40 -25.53 14.29
CA GLY A 163 2.56 -25.62 15.19
C GLY A 163 3.75 -26.33 14.56
N GLU A 164 3.95 -26.24 13.24
CA GLU A 164 5.03 -26.88 12.49
C GLU A 164 6.36 -26.13 12.64
N PHE A 165 6.67 -25.69 13.85
CA PHE A 165 7.84 -24.84 14.13
C PHE A 165 9.15 -25.61 14.09
N ARG A 166 10.19 -24.95 13.57
CA ARG A 166 11.56 -25.44 13.56
C ARG A 166 12.46 -24.53 14.37
N TYR A 167 13.01 -25.08 15.45
CA TYR A 167 14.01 -24.40 16.27
C TYR A 167 15.38 -24.59 15.63
N ARG A 168 16.18 -23.52 15.67
CA ARG A 168 17.57 -23.55 15.23
C ARG A 168 18.45 -22.69 16.13
N ASP A 169 19.69 -23.13 16.33
CA ASP A 169 20.71 -22.32 16.97
C ASP A 169 21.17 -21.17 16.02
N GLY A 170 21.82 -20.16 16.58
CA GLY A 170 22.40 -19.04 15.82
C GLY A 170 21.54 -17.79 15.77
N GLY A 171 20.42 -17.77 16.50
CA GLY A 171 19.63 -16.54 16.68
C GLY A 171 20.45 -15.44 17.36
N ALA A 172 20.36 -14.22 16.83
CA ALA A 172 21.07 -13.05 17.34
C ALA A 172 20.18 -11.82 17.29
N TYR A 173 20.51 -10.80 18.08
CA TYR A 173 19.83 -9.51 18.12
C TYR A 173 20.83 -8.38 18.11
N GLU A 174 20.60 -7.40 17.27
CA GLU A 174 21.35 -6.16 17.19
C GLU A 174 20.36 -5.00 17.10
N PHE A 175 20.45 -4.03 17.99
CA PHE A 175 19.74 -2.78 17.85
C PHE A 175 20.58 -1.81 17.02
N VAL A 176 20.02 -1.31 15.92
CA VAL A 176 20.68 -0.37 15.01
C VAL A 176 20.18 1.04 15.36
N SER A 177 21.00 1.77 16.12
CA SER A 177 20.67 3.15 16.51
C SER A 177 20.74 4.09 15.30
N ASP A 178 20.01 5.20 15.40
CA ASP A 178 20.07 6.34 14.47
C ASP A 178 19.79 5.98 12.99
N PHE A 179 19.09 4.87 12.76
CA PHE A 179 18.83 4.36 11.38
C PHE A 179 18.03 5.36 10.53
N ALA A 180 17.22 6.22 11.16
CA ALA A 180 16.51 7.30 10.45
C ALA A 180 17.48 8.25 9.73
N GLN A 181 18.65 8.55 10.30
CA GLN A 181 19.63 9.40 9.64
C GLN A 181 20.21 8.74 8.38
N VAL A 182 20.49 7.43 8.44
CA VAL A 182 20.98 6.66 7.29
C VAL A 182 19.95 6.67 6.14
N TYR A 183 18.66 6.55 6.48
CA TYR A 183 17.58 6.63 5.51
C TYR A 183 17.44 8.04 4.93
N PHE A 184 17.48 9.09 5.76
CA PHE A 184 17.42 10.47 5.29
C PHE A 184 18.60 10.82 4.39
N ASP A 185 19.81 10.39 4.76
CA ASP A 185 21.01 10.62 3.96
C ASP A 185 20.91 9.98 2.56
N ASP A 186 20.34 8.77 2.47
CA ASP A 186 20.10 8.12 1.17
C ASP A 186 19.05 8.88 0.33
N LEU A 187 17.95 9.32 0.94
CA LEU A 187 16.92 10.06 0.23
C LEU A 187 17.42 11.43 -0.24
N VAL A 188 18.09 12.19 0.63
CA VAL A 188 18.66 13.51 0.29
C VAL A 188 19.75 13.38 -0.79
N ALA A 189 20.59 12.34 -0.74
CA ALA A 189 21.63 12.10 -1.75
C ALA A 189 21.03 11.78 -3.13
N ARG A 190 19.82 11.24 -3.20
CA ARG A 190 19.10 10.97 -4.45
C ARG A 190 18.34 12.19 -4.96
N ALA A 191 17.81 12.99 -4.05
CA ALA A 191 17.05 14.18 -4.37
C ALA A 191 17.89 15.19 -5.17
N LYS A 192 17.25 15.88 -6.10
CA LYS A 192 17.87 17.04 -6.77
C LYS A 192 17.74 18.27 -5.88
N PRO A 193 18.75 19.17 -5.91
CA PRO A 193 18.63 20.43 -5.19
C PRO A 193 17.39 21.21 -5.64
N VAL A 194 16.56 21.62 -4.66
CA VAL A 194 15.38 22.46 -4.92
C VAL A 194 15.83 23.90 -5.08
N SER A 195 15.50 24.52 -6.20
CA SER A 195 15.88 25.90 -6.52
C SER A 195 14.81 26.93 -6.12
N ARG A 196 13.56 26.50 -6.11
CA ARG A 196 12.40 27.32 -5.72
C ARG A 196 12.27 27.37 -4.19
N LYS A 197 11.84 28.54 -3.69
CA LYS A 197 11.40 28.64 -2.29
C LYS A 197 9.98 28.09 -2.21
N LEU A 198 9.86 26.81 -1.92
CA LEU A 198 8.58 26.13 -1.77
C LEU A 198 8.17 26.06 -0.31
N LYS A 199 6.89 26.32 -0.06
CA LYS A 199 6.23 26.12 1.22
C LYS A 199 5.31 24.92 1.15
N VAL A 200 5.50 23.96 2.06
CA VAL A 200 4.87 22.65 2.01
C VAL A 200 4.15 22.36 3.32
N VAL A 201 2.86 22.05 3.28
CA VAL A 201 2.16 21.47 4.43
C VAL A 201 2.52 20.00 4.52
N ALA A 202 3.05 19.57 5.67
CA ALA A 202 3.33 18.16 5.96
C ALA A 202 2.31 17.65 6.99
N ALA A 203 1.32 16.91 6.54
CA ALA A 203 0.24 16.36 7.36
C ALA A 203 0.50 14.89 7.67
N CYS A 204 0.51 14.53 8.95
CA CYS A 204 0.84 13.17 9.38
C CYS A 204 -0.30 12.48 10.14
N GLY A 205 -1.44 13.14 10.36
CA GLY A 205 -2.61 12.58 11.04
C GLY A 205 -2.29 11.94 12.39
N ASN A 206 -1.32 12.52 13.13
CA ASN A 206 -0.78 11.96 14.37
C ASN A 206 -0.15 10.55 14.23
N GLY A 207 0.16 10.12 13.01
CA GLY A 207 0.80 8.84 12.70
C GLY A 207 2.33 8.86 12.84
N THR A 208 2.95 7.73 12.53
CA THR A 208 4.41 7.53 12.65
C THR A 208 5.20 8.50 11.77
N ALA A 209 4.65 8.91 10.61
CA ALA A 209 5.30 9.84 9.71
C ALA A 209 5.63 11.20 10.36
N GLY A 210 4.90 11.61 11.40
CA GLY A 210 5.15 12.85 12.14
C GLY A 210 6.55 12.94 12.76
N ALA A 211 7.12 11.80 13.13
CA ALA A 211 8.48 11.73 13.66
C ALA A 211 9.57 11.88 12.58
N PHE A 212 9.25 11.80 11.31
CA PHE A 212 10.23 11.69 10.22
C PHE A 212 10.02 12.70 9.10
N ALA A 213 8.79 12.89 8.61
CA ALA A 213 8.49 13.67 7.42
C ALA A 213 8.92 15.15 7.53
N PRO A 214 8.60 15.89 8.61
CA PRO A 214 9.02 17.28 8.70
C PRO A 214 10.53 17.45 8.63
N ALA A 215 11.27 16.67 9.41
CA ALA A 215 12.73 16.74 9.45
C ALA A 215 13.40 16.41 8.12
N LEU A 216 12.88 15.44 7.35
CA LEU A 216 13.38 15.12 6.02
C LEU A 216 13.10 16.27 5.04
N LEU A 217 11.87 16.80 5.03
CA LEU A 217 11.47 17.87 4.10
C LEU A 217 12.28 19.16 4.36
N GLU A 218 12.53 19.51 5.61
CA GLU A 218 13.42 20.63 5.96
C GLU A 218 14.84 20.45 5.40
N ARG A 219 15.36 19.23 5.40
CA ARG A 219 16.68 18.91 4.80
C ARG A 219 16.74 19.09 3.29
N LEU A 220 15.60 19.09 2.61
CA LEU A 220 15.49 19.41 1.18
C LEU A 220 15.49 20.92 0.91
N GLY A 221 15.43 21.75 1.95
CA GLY A 221 15.46 23.22 1.84
C GLY A 221 14.11 23.86 1.57
N VAL A 222 12.99 23.14 1.79
CA VAL A 222 11.63 23.68 1.68
C VAL A 222 11.16 24.24 3.06
N GLU A 223 10.27 25.23 3.03
CA GLU A 223 9.60 25.73 4.24
C GLU A 223 8.49 24.74 4.62
N VAL A 224 8.59 24.09 5.78
CA VAL A 224 7.64 23.09 6.24
C VAL A 224 6.61 23.69 7.18
N ILE A 225 5.33 23.50 6.88
CA ILE A 225 4.19 23.81 7.75
C ILE A 225 3.68 22.47 8.33
N PRO A 226 3.96 22.17 9.59
CA PRO A 226 3.54 20.90 10.20
C PRO A 226 2.02 20.90 10.48
N LEU A 227 1.36 19.77 10.20
CA LEU A 227 -0.04 19.55 10.52
C LEU A 227 -0.21 18.15 11.15
N ASP A 228 -0.71 18.10 12.38
CA ASP A 228 -0.95 16.88 13.15
C ASP A 228 0.27 15.93 13.16
N VAL A 229 1.47 16.49 13.41
CA VAL A 229 2.74 15.76 13.37
C VAL A 229 3.11 15.10 14.71
N GLU A 230 2.54 15.57 15.82
CA GLU A 230 2.78 14.96 17.13
C GLU A 230 2.14 13.56 17.15
N PRO A 231 2.92 12.49 17.35
CA PRO A 231 2.39 11.14 17.31
C PRO A 231 1.35 10.90 18.42
N ASP A 232 0.15 10.49 18.03
CA ASP A 232 -0.92 10.08 18.96
C ASP A 232 -1.69 8.90 18.35
N HIS A 233 -1.47 7.71 18.90
CA HIS A 233 -2.07 6.47 18.39
C HIS A 233 -3.60 6.39 18.58
N SER A 234 -4.23 7.35 19.24
CA SER A 234 -5.68 7.45 19.30
C SER A 234 -6.29 8.08 18.04
N PHE A 235 -5.46 8.75 17.20
CA PHE A 235 -5.86 9.45 15.98
C PHE A 235 -7.04 10.40 16.22
N PRO A 236 -6.86 11.47 17.07
CA PRO A 236 -7.97 12.22 17.66
C PRO A 236 -8.79 13.05 16.66
N ARG A 237 -8.25 13.36 15.50
CA ARG A 237 -8.94 14.17 14.48
C ARG A 237 -9.48 13.35 13.31
N TYR A 238 -8.68 12.49 12.76
CA TYR A 238 -8.99 11.60 11.64
C TYR A 238 -7.93 10.50 11.55
N ASN A 239 -8.25 9.44 10.86
CA ASN A 239 -7.27 8.39 10.55
C ASN A 239 -6.20 8.92 9.59
N PRO A 240 -4.89 8.67 9.83
CA PRO A 240 -3.84 9.01 8.87
C PRO A 240 -3.96 8.12 7.62
N ASN A 241 -4.76 8.59 6.65
CA ASN A 241 -5.03 7.89 5.39
C ASN A 241 -5.26 8.89 4.27
N PRO A 242 -4.42 8.93 3.22
CA PRO A 242 -4.57 9.83 2.08
C PRO A 242 -5.84 9.64 1.24
N GLU A 243 -6.62 8.60 1.51
CA GLU A 243 -7.96 8.40 0.93
C GLU A 243 -9.09 8.94 1.84
N ASP A 244 -8.76 9.38 3.06
CA ASP A 244 -9.74 9.93 4.02
C ASP A 244 -9.99 11.41 3.72
N MET A 245 -11.24 11.74 3.35
CA MET A 245 -11.63 13.11 3.02
C MET A 245 -11.47 14.07 4.20
N ALA A 246 -11.63 13.61 5.45
CA ALA A 246 -11.40 14.47 6.62
C ALA A 246 -9.93 14.90 6.73
N MET A 247 -8.98 14.01 6.43
CA MET A 247 -7.56 14.33 6.35
C MET A 247 -7.28 15.30 5.19
N LEU A 248 -7.80 15.01 3.99
CA LEU A 248 -7.58 15.85 2.80
C LEU A 248 -8.15 17.24 2.99
N HIS A 249 -9.37 17.38 3.55
CA HIS A 249 -9.95 18.69 3.87
C HIS A 249 -9.12 19.46 4.89
N ALA A 250 -8.58 18.80 5.92
CA ALA A 250 -7.71 19.45 6.90
C ALA A 250 -6.41 19.97 6.26
N ILE A 251 -5.85 19.25 5.28
CA ILE A 251 -4.71 19.70 4.49
C ILE A 251 -5.09 20.89 3.62
N ALA A 252 -6.22 20.82 2.92
CA ALA A 252 -6.74 21.89 2.06
C ALA A 252 -6.93 23.20 2.81
N ASP A 253 -7.55 23.13 4.00
CA ASP A 253 -7.74 24.30 4.86
C ASP A 253 -6.39 24.89 5.32
N LYS A 254 -5.43 24.05 5.67
CA LYS A 254 -4.09 24.50 6.08
C LYS A 254 -3.31 25.10 4.91
N VAL A 255 -3.43 24.59 3.69
CA VAL A 255 -2.85 25.16 2.48
C VAL A 255 -3.42 26.55 2.23
N ARG A 256 -4.75 26.72 2.26
CA ARG A 256 -5.42 28.02 2.08
C ARG A 256 -5.03 29.02 3.18
N GLU A 257 -4.96 28.57 4.44
CA GLU A 257 -4.59 29.42 5.57
C GLU A 257 -3.17 29.97 5.43
N THR A 258 -2.22 29.17 4.97
CA THR A 258 -0.80 29.49 4.98
C THR A 258 -0.26 29.97 3.63
N GLY A 259 -1.04 29.81 2.55
CA GLY A 259 -0.58 30.02 1.19
C GLY A 259 0.57 29.09 0.82
N ALA A 260 0.49 27.83 1.19
CA ALA A 260 1.47 26.82 0.84
C ALA A 260 1.36 26.44 -0.65
N ASP A 261 2.49 26.08 -1.27
CA ASP A 261 2.57 25.69 -2.68
C ASP A 261 1.98 24.27 -2.90
N VAL A 262 1.96 23.44 -1.87
CA VAL A 262 1.41 22.08 -1.89
C VAL A 262 1.17 21.56 -0.49
N GLY A 263 0.13 20.73 -0.32
CA GLY A 263 -0.11 19.94 0.85
C GLY A 263 0.21 18.46 0.60
N LEU A 264 0.97 17.85 1.52
CA LEU A 264 1.37 16.45 1.47
C LEU A 264 0.84 15.73 2.71
N GLY A 265 0.11 14.62 2.51
CA GLY A 265 -0.48 13.82 3.57
C GLY A 265 0.12 12.41 3.60
N PHE A 266 0.59 11.96 4.76
CA PHE A 266 1.21 10.65 4.94
C PHE A 266 0.30 9.73 5.75
N ASP A 267 0.26 8.44 5.40
CA ASP A 267 -0.48 7.47 6.18
C ASP A 267 0.27 7.00 7.44
N GLY A 268 -0.38 6.15 8.23
CA GLY A 268 0.07 5.78 9.57
C GLY A 268 1.48 5.17 9.65
N ASP A 269 1.97 4.53 8.61
CA ASP A 269 3.32 3.95 8.52
C ASP A 269 4.15 4.50 7.35
N GLY A 270 3.67 5.57 6.70
CA GLY A 270 4.45 6.42 5.80
C GLY A 270 4.79 5.80 4.45
N ASP A 271 4.08 4.79 3.99
CA ASP A 271 4.28 4.20 2.67
C ASP A 271 3.34 4.79 1.59
N ARG A 272 2.45 5.74 2.00
CA ARG A 272 1.56 6.47 1.10
C ARG A 272 1.76 7.97 1.21
N CYS A 273 1.45 8.67 0.11
CA CYS A 273 1.41 10.13 0.06
C CYS A 273 0.17 10.61 -0.69
N GLY A 274 -0.64 11.44 -0.03
CA GLY A 274 -1.73 12.20 -0.65
C GLY A 274 -1.27 13.62 -0.96
N VAL A 275 -1.92 14.28 -1.91
CA VAL A 275 -1.54 15.61 -2.38
C VAL A 275 -2.75 16.52 -2.50
N VAL A 276 -2.59 17.75 -2.01
CA VAL A 276 -3.53 18.85 -2.16
C VAL A 276 -2.79 19.99 -2.85
N ASP A 277 -3.40 20.64 -3.84
CA ASP A 277 -2.77 21.73 -4.57
C ASP A 277 -2.73 23.06 -3.79
N ASP A 278 -2.13 24.09 -4.40
CA ASP A 278 -1.98 25.43 -3.80
C ASP A 278 -3.30 26.20 -3.66
N GLU A 279 -4.38 25.77 -4.30
CA GLU A 279 -5.74 26.33 -4.15
C GLU A 279 -6.56 25.56 -3.11
N GLY A 280 -6.02 24.45 -2.60
CA GLY A 280 -6.66 23.56 -1.64
C GLY A 280 -7.65 22.60 -2.30
N GLU A 281 -7.42 22.22 -3.56
CA GLU A 281 -8.14 21.14 -4.21
C GLU A 281 -7.41 19.81 -3.99
N GLU A 282 -8.14 18.78 -3.64
CA GLU A 282 -7.59 17.44 -3.43
C GLU A 282 -7.31 16.77 -4.78
N ILE A 283 -6.07 16.37 -5.00
CA ILE A 283 -5.69 15.64 -6.20
C ILE A 283 -5.59 14.14 -5.88
N PHE A 284 -6.50 13.35 -6.41
CA PHE A 284 -6.48 11.91 -6.19
C PHE A 284 -5.17 11.28 -6.68
N ALA A 285 -4.70 10.26 -5.93
CA ALA A 285 -3.38 9.68 -6.12
C ALA A 285 -3.13 9.15 -7.54
N ASP A 286 -4.13 8.64 -8.22
CA ASP A 286 -3.99 8.20 -9.61
C ASP A 286 -3.73 9.36 -10.59
N LYS A 287 -4.24 10.57 -10.30
CA LYS A 287 -3.95 11.78 -11.09
C LYS A 287 -2.54 12.30 -10.78
N ILE A 288 -2.14 12.30 -9.51
CA ILE A 288 -0.74 12.60 -9.11
C ILE A 288 0.22 11.65 -9.82
N GLY A 289 -0.10 10.37 -9.88
CA GLY A 289 0.71 9.39 -10.60
C GLY A 289 0.85 9.71 -12.10
N VAL A 290 -0.21 10.19 -12.77
CA VAL A 290 -0.12 10.66 -14.17
C VAL A 290 0.77 11.89 -14.29
N MET A 291 0.65 12.87 -13.37
CA MET A 291 1.51 14.06 -13.34
C MET A 291 2.98 13.69 -13.17
N LEU A 292 3.28 12.81 -12.22
CA LEU A 292 4.64 12.27 -12.01
C LEU A 292 5.13 11.46 -13.21
N ALA A 293 4.27 10.64 -13.83
CA ALA A 293 4.62 9.91 -15.04
C ALA A 293 4.97 10.85 -16.20
N ARG A 294 4.20 11.96 -16.40
CA ARG A 294 4.52 13.00 -17.36
C ARG A 294 5.87 13.64 -17.09
N ASP A 295 6.15 13.98 -15.83
CA ASP A 295 7.39 14.62 -15.44
C ASP A 295 8.60 13.68 -15.58
N LEU A 296 8.49 12.46 -15.05
CA LEU A 296 9.54 11.45 -15.15
C LEU A 296 9.81 11.02 -16.60
N SER A 297 8.79 10.95 -17.46
CA SER A 297 8.97 10.57 -18.86
C SER A 297 9.69 11.65 -19.69
N LYS A 298 9.77 12.91 -19.22
CA LYS A 298 10.65 13.92 -19.81
C LYS A 298 12.13 13.56 -19.63
N LEU A 299 12.46 12.94 -18.50
CA LEU A 299 13.81 12.51 -18.15
C LEU A 299 14.13 11.09 -18.64
N HIS A 300 13.11 10.26 -18.74
CA HIS A 300 13.19 8.84 -19.10
C HIS A 300 12.14 8.49 -20.17
N PRO A 301 12.40 8.83 -21.45
CA PRO A 301 11.51 8.44 -22.56
C PRO A 301 11.35 6.92 -22.63
N GLU A 302 10.23 6.45 -23.19
CA GLU A 302 9.89 5.03 -23.32
C GLU A 302 9.78 4.27 -21.98
N ALA A 303 9.67 4.99 -20.85
CA ALA A 303 9.51 4.40 -19.54
C ALA A 303 8.29 3.48 -19.48
N THR A 304 8.40 2.43 -18.68
CA THR A 304 7.26 1.58 -18.31
C THR A 304 6.77 1.99 -16.93
N PHE A 305 5.44 2.16 -16.79
CA PHE A 305 4.78 2.36 -15.52
C PHE A 305 3.80 1.21 -15.25
N VAL A 306 3.82 0.70 -14.04
CA VAL A 306 2.85 -0.29 -13.54
C VAL A 306 1.78 0.48 -12.77
N VAL A 307 0.51 0.25 -13.08
CA VAL A 307 -0.60 0.91 -12.39
C VAL A 307 -1.67 -0.08 -11.98
N ASP A 308 -2.34 0.15 -10.88
CA ASP A 308 -3.41 -0.74 -10.48
C ASP A 308 -4.65 -0.57 -11.37
N VAL A 309 -5.43 -1.64 -11.49
CA VAL A 309 -6.62 -1.67 -12.37
C VAL A 309 -7.71 -0.67 -12.00
N LYS A 310 -7.67 -0.09 -10.78
CA LYS A 310 -8.60 0.96 -10.33
C LYS A 310 -8.20 2.35 -10.82
N SER A 311 -6.97 2.54 -11.25
CA SER A 311 -6.41 3.83 -11.62
C SER A 311 -6.99 4.35 -12.94
N THR A 312 -6.92 5.68 -13.10
CA THR A 312 -7.44 6.42 -14.25
C THR A 312 -6.99 5.84 -15.61
N GLY A 313 -7.83 5.96 -16.61
CA GLY A 313 -7.50 5.64 -18.02
C GLY A 313 -6.43 6.55 -18.63
N LEU A 314 -6.12 7.68 -18.01
CA LEU A 314 -5.14 8.64 -18.53
C LEU A 314 -3.74 8.05 -18.69
N TYR A 315 -3.33 7.10 -17.88
CA TYR A 315 -2.02 6.47 -18.06
C TYR A 315 -1.80 5.90 -19.47
N ALA A 316 -2.85 5.36 -20.08
CA ALA A 316 -2.79 4.83 -21.44
C ALA A 316 -3.22 5.85 -22.52
N ALA A 317 -4.09 6.82 -22.16
CA ALA A 317 -4.72 7.73 -23.11
C ALA A 317 -4.07 9.11 -23.18
N ASP A 318 -3.18 9.45 -22.23
CA ASP A 318 -2.58 10.78 -22.14
C ASP A 318 -1.66 11.09 -23.35
N PRO A 319 -1.92 12.19 -24.10
CA PRO A 319 -1.15 12.49 -25.30
C PRO A 319 0.34 12.75 -25.06
N GLU A 320 0.71 13.32 -23.89
CA GLU A 320 2.12 13.56 -23.58
C GLU A 320 2.86 12.24 -23.27
N LEU A 321 2.24 11.33 -22.53
CA LEU A 321 2.82 10.01 -22.28
C LEU A 321 2.97 9.21 -23.56
N GLN A 322 1.93 9.22 -24.42
CA GLN A 322 1.97 8.56 -25.72
C GLN A 322 3.07 9.12 -26.62
N SER A 323 3.21 10.45 -26.69
CA SER A 323 4.23 11.11 -27.52
C SER A 323 5.67 10.77 -27.12
N ARG A 324 5.89 10.36 -25.85
CA ARG A 324 7.18 9.95 -25.32
C ARG A 324 7.39 8.42 -25.34
N GLY A 325 6.48 7.66 -25.95
CA GLY A 325 6.59 6.20 -26.05
C GLY A 325 6.40 5.46 -24.73
N VAL A 326 5.76 6.10 -23.75
CA VAL A 326 5.50 5.49 -22.43
C VAL A 326 4.63 4.26 -22.58
N ARG A 327 4.95 3.22 -21.82
CA ARG A 327 4.17 1.98 -21.72
C ARG A 327 3.50 1.88 -20.36
N THR A 328 2.21 1.53 -20.35
CA THR A 328 1.43 1.33 -19.14
C THR A 328 1.04 -0.14 -18.99
N ASP A 329 1.37 -0.74 -17.86
CA ASP A 329 0.97 -2.09 -17.48
C ASP A 329 -0.07 -2.02 -16.34
N TYR A 330 -1.35 -2.28 -16.67
CA TYR A 330 -2.40 -2.36 -15.66
C TYR A 330 -2.30 -3.69 -14.91
N TRP A 331 -2.14 -3.63 -13.58
CA TRP A 331 -1.87 -4.81 -12.77
C TRP A 331 -2.82 -4.93 -11.57
N LYS A 332 -2.65 -6.01 -10.82
CA LYS A 332 -3.44 -6.29 -9.61
C LYS A 332 -3.26 -5.19 -8.58
N THR A 333 -4.37 -4.75 -7.95
CA THR A 333 -4.33 -3.86 -6.80
C THR A 333 -3.72 -4.55 -5.58
N GLY A 334 -2.84 -3.87 -4.88
CA GLY A 334 -2.19 -4.30 -3.65
C GLY A 334 -0.68 -4.07 -3.70
N HIS A 335 -0.15 -3.43 -2.65
CA HIS A 335 1.24 -2.97 -2.61
C HIS A 335 2.26 -4.09 -2.92
N SER A 336 2.03 -5.32 -2.48
CA SER A 336 2.92 -6.45 -2.79
C SER A 336 2.89 -6.84 -4.26
N TYR A 337 1.73 -6.76 -4.91
CA TYR A 337 1.60 -7.08 -6.33
C TYR A 337 2.27 -6.04 -7.21
N ILE A 338 2.01 -4.74 -6.95
CA ILE A 338 2.63 -3.66 -7.72
C ILE A 338 4.14 -3.64 -7.50
N LYS A 339 4.61 -3.76 -6.25
CA LYS A 339 6.03 -3.84 -5.91
C LYS A 339 6.74 -4.96 -6.71
N ARG A 340 6.18 -6.16 -6.71
CA ARG A 340 6.71 -7.31 -7.46
C ARG A 340 6.73 -7.01 -8.96
N ARG A 341 5.64 -6.49 -9.50
CA ARG A 341 5.50 -6.23 -10.93
C ARG A 341 6.44 -5.14 -11.43
N VAL A 342 6.64 -4.07 -10.66
CA VAL A 342 7.61 -3.00 -10.93
C VAL A 342 9.03 -3.58 -11.06
N ASN A 343 9.40 -4.48 -10.16
CA ASN A 343 10.72 -5.11 -10.18
C ASN A 343 10.85 -6.14 -11.30
N GLU A 344 9.83 -6.97 -11.55
CA GLU A 344 9.80 -7.95 -12.67
C GLU A 344 10.01 -7.29 -14.04
N LEU A 345 9.33 -6.16 -14.26
CA LEU A 345 9.40 -5.44 -15.54
C LEU A 345 10.57 -4.45 -15.59
N SER A 346 11.31 -4.27 -14.50
CA SER A 346 12.24 -3.14 -14.34
C SER A 346 11.56 -1.81 -14.71
N ALA A 347 10.28 -1.68 -14.35
CA ALA A 347 9.50 -0.48 -14.61
C ALA A 347 10.08 0.70 -13.82
N LEU A 348 9.99 1.91 -14.39
CA LEU A 348 10.53 3.12 -13.73
C LEU A 348 9.77 3.45 -12.44
N ALA A 349 8.44 3.26 -12.47
CA ALA A 349 7.63 3.44 -11.28
C ALA A 349 6.35 2.59 -11.33
N GLY A 350 5.71 2.44 -10.16
CA GLY A 350 4.37 1.92 -10.00
C GLY A 350 3.49 2.89 -9.24
N PHE A 351 2.19 2.87 -9.51
CA PHE A 351 1.22 3.79 -8.91
C PHE A 351 -0.07 3.06 -8.54
N GLU A 352 -0.53 3.25 -7.31
CA GLU A 352 -1.85 2.79 -6.88
C GLU A 352 -2.78 3.97 -6.58
N LYS A 353 -4.05 3.83 -6.89
CA LYS A 353 -5.09 4.81 -6.55
C LYS A 353 -5.19 5.09 -5.05
N SER A 354 -4.72 4.17 -4.22
CA SER A 354 -4.66 4.29 -2.76
C SER A 354 -3.52 5.17 -2.22
N GLY A 355 -2.65 5.71 -3.07
CA GLY A 355 -1.54 6.58 -2.67
C GLY A 355 -0.20 5.89 -2.44
N HIS A 356 -0.07 4.59 -2.74
CA HIS A 356 1.23 3.92 -2.81
C HIS A 356 1.93 4.26 -4.13
N PHE A 357 3.16 4.74 -4.04
CA PHE A 357 4.02 5.04 -5.17
C PHE A 357 5.35 4.31 -5.04
N PHE A 358 5.72 3.59 -6.09
CA PHE A 358 6.87 2.70 -6.14
C PHE A 358 7.86 3.23 -7.16
N PHE A 359 8.93 3.85 -6.72
CA PHE A 359 9.97 4.31 -7.65
C PHE A 359 11.09 3.30 -7.72
N ASN A 360 11.47 2.89 -8.93
CA ASN A 360 12.58 2.00 -9.17
C ASN A 360 13.83 2.79 -9.61
N ALA A 361 14.94 2.11 -9.84
CA ALA A 361 16.16 2.75 -10.29
C ALA A 361 15.91 3.52 -11.63
N PRO A 362 16.47 4.71 -11.80
CA PRO A 362 17.45 5.38 -10.91
C PRO A 362 16.80 6.22 -9.78
N VAL A 363 15.48 6.38 -9.76
CA VAL A 363 14.75 7.26 -8.82
C VAL A 363 14.71 6.66 -7.41
N GLY A 364 14.36 5.39 -7.30
CA GLY A 364 14.21 4.68 -6.04
C GLY A 364 14.79 3.26 -6.07
N ARG A 365 14.21 2.36 -5.28
CA ARG A 365 14.66 0.97 -5.11
C ARG A 365 13.55 -0.07 -5.34
N GLY A 366 12.41 0.34 -5.93
CA GLY A 366 11.32 -0.54 -6.32
C GLY A 366 10.36 -0.93 -5.20
N TYR A 367 10.29 -0.16 -4.12
CA TYR A 367 9.28 -0.29 -3.06
C TYR A 367 8.48 1.01 -2.87
N ASP A 368 7.35 0.89 -2.19
CA ASP A 368 6.45 2.00 -1.85
C ASP A 368 7.04 2.88 -0.74
N ASP A 369 7.06 4.20 -0.99
CA ASP A 369 7.70 5.17 -0.10
C ASP A 369 7.01 6.52 -0.20
N GLY A 370 6.26 6.89 0.85
CA GLY A 370 5.54 8.17 0.91
C GLY A 370 6.48 9.37 0.96
N LEU A 371 7.64 9.25 1.63
CA LEU A 371 8.62 10.34 1.71
C LEU A 371 9.35 10.54 0.37
N LEU A 372 9.70 9.47 -0.33
CA LEU A 372 10.25 9.58 -1.68
C LEU A 372 9.21 10.14 -2.66
N THR A 373 7.94 9.83 -2.46
CA THR A 373 6.84 10.42 -3.23
C THR A 373 6.76 11.93 -3.01
N ALA A 374 6.86 12.38 -1.76
CA ALA A 374 6.91 13.80 -1.44
C ALA A 374 8.08 14.50 -2.13
N ILE A 375 9.27 13.89 -2.12
CA ILE A 375 10.44 14.39 -2.86
C ILE A 375 10.14 14.51 -4.36
N ALA A 376 9.55 13.47 -4.96
CA ALA A 376 9.22 13.47 -6.39
C ALA A 376 8.22 14.59 -6.77
N VAL A 377 7.22 14.85 -5.90
CA VAL A 377 6.25 15.97 -6.08
C VAL A 377 6.95 17.32 -5.98
N ILE A 378 7.81 17.51 -4.98
CA ILE A 378 8.60 18.75 -4.79
C ILE A 378 9.50 18.98 -6.00
N GLU A 379 10.21 17.96 -6.46
CA GLU A 379 11.08 18.04 -7.64
C GLU A 379 10.28 18.32 -8.92
N MET A 380 9.09 17.76 -9.06
CA MET A 380 8.20 18.07 -10.19
C MET A 380 7.82 19.56 -10.19
N LEU A 381 7.47 20.14 -9.05
CA LEU A 381 7.21 21.57 -8.92
C LEU A 381 8.44 22.42 -9.26
N ASP A 382 9.62 22.02 -8.79
CA ASP A 382 10.88 22.74 -9.06
C ASP A 382 11.26 22.71 -10.53
N ARG A 383 11.05 21.58 -11.22
CA ARG A 383 11.31 21.42 -12.66
C ARG A 383 10.32 22.15 -13.56
N ASN A 384 9.20 22.64 -13.04
CA ASN A 384 8.20 23.40 -13.80
C ASN A 384 8.07 24.85 -13.25
N PRO A 385 9.12 25.68 -13.43
CA PRO A 385 9.12 27.04 -12.88
C PRO A 385 8.00 27.89 -13.52
N GLY A 386 7.29 28.66 -12.68
CA GLY A 386 6.18 29.49 -13.10
C GLY A 386 4.83 28.76 -13.22
N GLN A 387 4.79 27.48 -12.95
CA GLN A 387 3.54 26.72 -12.79
C GLN A 387 3.33 26.35 -11.31
N SER A 388 2.09 26.46 -10.87
CA SER A 388 1.65 25.97 -9.56
C SER A 388 1.24 24.48 -9.63
N MET A 389 0.92 23.88 -8.47
CA MET A 389 0.42 22.51 -8.43
C MET A 389 -0.95 22.42 -9.12
N ALA A 390 -1.80 23.41 -8.92
CA ALA A 390 -3.10 23.54 -9.57
C ALA A 390 -2.96 23.67 -11.11
N ASP A 391 -1.96 24.45 -11.60
CA ASP A 391 -1.69 24.57 -13.04
C ASP A 391 -1.29 23.22 -13.66
N LEU A 392 -0.41 22.48 -12.99
CA LEU A 392 0.02 21.16 -13.45
C LEU A 392 -1.15 20.17 -13.46
N TYR A 393 -2.03 20.21 -12.46
CA TYR A 393 -3.21 19.37 -12.41
C TYR A 393 -4.22 19.71 -13.52
N ARG A 394 -4.51 21.01 -13.74
CA ARG A 394 -5.42 21.48 -14.80
C ARG A 394 -4.91 21.17 -16.21
N ALA A 395 -3.62 20.95 -16.38
CA ALA A 395 -3.05 20.52 -17.65
C ALA A 395 -3.38 19.07 -18.02
N LEU A 396 -3.91 18.25 -17.08
CA LEU A 396 -4.38 16.91 -17.39
C LEU A 396 -5.69 16.97 -18.19
N PRO A 397 -5.92 16.03 -19.13
CA PRO A 397 -7.24 15.86 -19.73
C PRO A 397 -8.30 15.60 -18.65
N LYS A 398 -9.44 16.28 -18.77
CA LYS A 398 -10.53 16.11 -17.82
C LYS A 398 -11.12 14.71 -17.94
N THR A 399 -11.38 14.08 -16.77
CA THR A 399 -12.15 12.85 -16.68
C THR A 399 -13.17 12.97 -15.56
N TRP A 400 -14.23 12.18 -15.66
CA TRP A 400 -15.24 12.01 -14.64
C TRP A 400 -15.07 10.61 -14.06
N GLY A 401 -14.74 10.50 -12.79
CA GLY A 401 -14.46 9.24 -12.09
C GLY A 401 -15.40 9.02 -10.91
N SER A 402 -15.77 7.77 -10.67
CA SER A 402 -16.50 7.39 -9.47
C SER A 402 -15.60 7.28 -8.25
N PRO A 403 -16.16 7.38 -7.03
CA PRO A 403 -15.51 6.82 -5.86
C PRO A 403 -15.38 5.30 -6.02
N THR A 404 -14.64 4.67 -5.11
CA THR A 404 -14.67 3.20 -5.00
C THR A 404 -16.01 2.79 -4.40
N MET A 405 -16.82 2.07 -5.17
CA MET A 405 -18.13 1.56 -4.76
C MET A 405 -18.01 0.08 -4.42
N SER A 406 -18.51 -0.33 -3.25
CA SER A 406 -18.32 -1.69 -2.75
C SER A 406 -19.68 -2.35 -2.42
N PRO A 407 -20.25 -3.14 -3.34
CA PRO A 407 -21.41 -3.96 -3.01
C PRO A 407 -20.99 -5.15 -2.14
N HIS A 408 -21.75 -5.46 -1.10
CA HIS A 408 -21.52 -6.62 -0.26
C HIS A 408 -21.55 -7.91 -1.10
N CYS A 409 -20.58 -8.81 -0.86
CA CYS A 409 -20.54 -10.15 -1.43
C CYS A 409 -19.69 -11.04 -0.53
N ALA A 410 -20.25 -12.14 -0.05
CA ALA A 410 -19.59 -13.02 0.91
C ALA A 410 -18.27 -13.60 0.36
N ASP A 411 -17.30 -13.82 1.25
CA ASP A 411 -15.94 -14.27 0.88
C ASP A 411 -15.95 -15.60 0.12
N GLU A 412 -16.90 -16.49 0.43
CA GLU A 412 -17.02 -17.83 -0.16
C GLU A 412 -17.47 -17.79 -1.63
N VAL A 413 -18.13 -16.73 -2.06
CA VAL A 413 -18.76 -16.66 -3.40
C VAL A 413 -18.21 -15.51 -4.27
N LYS A 414 -17.62 -14.47 -3.68
CA LYS A 414 -17.22 -13.25 -4.40
C LYS A 414 -16.30 -13.50 -5.61
N TYR A 415 -15.38 -14.46 -5.49
CA TYR A 415 -14.46 -14.78 -6.60
C TYR A 415 -15.19 -15.47 -7.75
N GLY A 416 -16.13 -16.37 -7.45
CA GLY A 416 -16.99 -17.01 -8.47
C GLY A 416 -17.89 -16.00 -9.19
N VAL A 417 -18.44 -15.03 -8.47
CA VAL A 417 -19.21 -13.92 -9.07
C VAL A 417 -18.33 -13.10 -10.02
N VAL A 418 -17.12 -12.72 -9.60
CA VAL A 418 -16.20 -11.94 -10.45
C VAL A 418 -15.80 -12.73 -11.71
N GLU A 419 -15.58 -14.03 -11.59
CA GLU A 419 -15.29 -14.89 -12.74
C GLU A 419 -16.47 -14.92 -13.74
N ALA A 420 -17.70 -15.11 -13.24
CA ALA A 420 -18.90 -15.10 -14.07
C ALA A 420 -19.12 -13.74 -14.78
N VAL A 421 -18.90 -12.62 -14.06
CA VAL A 421 -18.94 -11.27 -14.65
C VAL A 421 -17.87 -11.10 -15.72
N THR A 422 -16.66 -11.61 -15.49
CA THR A 422 -15.55 -11.57 -16.46
C THR A 422 -15.92 -12.32 -17.72
N GLU A 423 -16.45 -13.54 -17.60
CA GLU A 423 -16.91 -14.33 -18.74
C GLU A 423 -18.06 -13.66 -19.49
N ARG A 424 -18.97 -12.99 -18.80
CA ARG A 424 -20.05 -12.21 -19.43
C ARG A 424 -19.49 -11.10 -20.33
N PHE A 425 -18.53 -10.31 -19.83
CA PHE A 425 -17.90 -9.26 -20.64
C PHE A 425 -17.08 -9.81 -21.82
N ARG A 426 -16.41 -10.96 -21.64
CA ARG A 426 -15.75 -11.68 -22.76
C ARG A 426 -16.75 -12.10 -23.84
N ALA A 427 -17.89 -12.64 -23.42
CA ALA A 427 -18.95 -13.03 -24.36
C ALA A 427 -19.52 -11.83 -25.12
N LEU A 428 -19.77 -10.69 -24.43
CA LEU A 428 -20.23 -9.46 -25.06
C LEU A 428 -19.22 -8.94 -26.10
N GLN A 429 -17.92 -8.93 -25.75
CA GLN A 429 -16.87 -8.54 -26.69
C GLN A 429 -16.80 -9.45 -27.91
N ALA A 430 -16.85 -10.77 -27.71
CA ALA A 430 -16.80 -11.74 -28.79
C ALA A 430 -18.02 -11.64 -29.72
N ALA A 431 -19.21 -11.33 -29.20
CA ALA A 431 -20.43 -11.11 -29.94
C ALA A 431 -20.51 -9.74 -30.63
N GLY A 432 -19.58 -8.83 -30.34
CA GLY A 432 -19.65 -7.44 -30.81
C GLY A 432 -20.78 -6.63 -30.16
N GLU A 433 -21.33 -7.10 -29.04
CA GLU A 433 -22.40 -6.42 -28.30
C GLU A 433 -21.85 -5.20 -27.55
N PRO A 434 -22.50 -4.06 -27.61
CA PRO A 434 -22.02 -2.84 -26.96
C PRO A 434 -22.26 -2.88 -25.44
N VAL A 435 -21.39 -2.17 -24.71
CA VAL A 435 -21.55 -1.88 -23.29
C VAL A 435 -21.81 -0.37 -23.13
N GLY A 436 -22.94 -0.01 -22.50
CA GLY A 436 -23.37 1.39 -22.45
C GLY A 436 -23.45 2.06 -23.82
N GLY A 437 -23.89 1.33 -24.86
CA GLY A 437 -24.02 1.86 -26.22
C GLY A 437 -22.74 1.91 -27.05
N HIS A 438 -21.58 1.49 -26.54
CA HIS A 438 -20.30 1.55 -27.22
C HIS A 438 -19.61 0.18 -27.30
N ALA A 439 -18.87 -0.08 -28.40
CA ALA A 439 -18.13 -1.31 -28.59
C ALA A 439 -17.00 -1.47 -27.55
N ILE A 440 -16.80 -2.69 -27.05
CA ILE A 440 -15.69 -3.03 -26.17
C ILE A 440 -14.40 -3.07 -26.98
N THR A 441 -13.41 -2.27 -26.60
CA THR A 441 -12.08 -2.24 -27.24
C THR A 441 -11.03 -3.02 -26.46
N SER A 442 -11.17 -3.13 -25.15
CA SER A 442 -10.18 -3.81 -24.30
C SER A 442 -10.83 -4.44 -23.07
N LEU A 443 -10.31 -5.61 -22.67
CA LEU A 443 -10.57 -6.25 -21.38
C LEU A 443 -9.23 -6.50 -20.68
N VAL A 444 -9.08 -5.96 -19.47
CA VAL A 444 -7.95 -6.29 -18.57
C VAL A 444 -8.49 -7.21 -17.47
N THR A 445 -8.01 -8.45 -17.42
CA THR A 445 -8.56 -9.49 -16.56
C THR A 445 -7.59 -10.01 -15.50
N VAL A 446 -6.54 -9.25 -15.19
CA VAL A 446 -5.52 -9.63 -14.20
C VAL A 446 -6.01 -9.59 -12.75
N ASN A 447 -7.10 -8.83 -12.48
CA ASN A 447 -7.72 -8.70 -11.17
C ASN A 447 -9.22 -8.36 -11.33
N GLY A 448 -10.02 -9.37 -11.56
CA GLY A 448 -11.39 -9.20 -12.03
C GLY A 448 -11.44 -8.78 -13.49
N VAL A 449 -12.33 -7.87 -13.87
CA VAL A 449 -12.44 -7.37 -15.23
C VAL A 449 -12.56 -5.85 -15.28
N ARG A 450 -11.64 -5.21 -16.00
CA ARG A 450 -11.76 -3.82 -16.44
C ARG A 450 -12.14 -3.82 -17.90
N VAL A 451 -13.37 -3.38 -18.21
CA VAL A 451 -13.89 -3.25 -19.57
C VAL A 451 -13.72 -1.81 -20.03
N THR A 452 -13.09 -1.62 -21.21
CA THR A 452 -12.91 -0.30 -21.83
C THR A 452 -13.66 -0.26 -23.15
N THR A 453 -14.42 0.80 -23.39
CA THR A 453 -15.19 1.04 -24.62
C THR A 453 -14.48 1.98 -25.58
N ALA A 454 -14.97 2.07 -26.81
CA ALA A 454 -14.33 2.78 -27.94
C ALA A 454 -14.13 4.30 -27.68
N ASP A 455 -14.93 4.89 -26.81
CA ASP A 455 -14.82 6.30 -26.38
C ASP A 455 -13.85 6.50 -25.20
N GLY A 456 -13.17 5.45 -24.74
CA GLY A 456 -12.24 5.49 -23.61
C GLY A 456 -12.90 5.35 -22.24
N THR A 457 -14.24 5.30 -22.17
CA THR A 457 -14.96 5.06 -20.91
C THR A 457 -14.71 3.62 -20.44
N TRP A 458 -14.50 3.44 -19.15
CA TRP A 458 -14.22 2.10 -18.60
C TRP A 458 -14.94 1.84 -17.28
N GLY A 459 -15.16 0.54 -17.02
CA GLY A 459 -15.70 0.06 -15.75
C GLY A 459 -14.91 -1.15 -15.26
N LEU A 460 -14.75 -1.24 -13.94
CA LEU A 460 -14.06 -2.32 -13.25
C LEU A 460 -15.00 -3.04 -12.31
N VAL A 461 -14.89 -4.37 -12.28
CA VAL A 461 -15.43 -5.24 -11.23
C VAL A 461 -14.35 -6.19 -10.76
N ARG A 462 -14.06 -6.20 -9.46
CA ARG A 462 -13.12 -7.16 -8.85
C ARG A 462 -13.57 -7.58 -7.43
N ALA A 463 -13.02 -8.66 -6.91
CA ALA A 463 -13.18 -9.03 -5.50
C ALA A 463 -12.26 -8.17 -4.61
N SER A 464 -12.75 -7.76 -3.43
CA SER A 464 -11.91 -7.17 -2.39
C SER A 464 -11.02 -8.24 -1.76
N SER A 465 -9.72 -7.95 -1.58
CA SER A 465 -8.77 -8.87 -0.93
C SER A 465 -8.96 -8.94 0.59
N ASN A 466 -9.60 -7.92 1.19
CA ASN A 466 -9.60 -7.71 2.64
C ASN A 466 -10.98 -7.75 3.28
N LYS A 467 -12.06 -7.64 2.48
CA LYS A 467 -13.44 -7.54 2.97
C LYS A 467 -14.39 -8.43 2.16
N PRO A 468 -15.55 -8.83 2.74
CA PRO A 468 -16.60 -9.58 2.02
C PRO A 468 -17.41 -8.65 1.10
N GLU A 469 -16.76 -8.11 0.09
CA GLU A 469 -17.34 -7.16 -0.86
C GLU A 469 -16.66 -7.26 -2.23
N LEU A 470 -17.36 -6.78 -3.25
CA LEU A 470 -16.76 -6.48 -4.53
C LEU A 470 -16.28 -5.02 -4.55
N VAL A 471 -15.51 -4.68 -5.56
CA VAL A 471 -15.04 -3.32 -5.84
C VAL A 471 -15.47 -2.97 -7.24
N VAL A 472 -16.21 -1.87 -7.38
CA VAL A 472 -16.68 -1.30 -8.63
C VAL A 472 -16.14 0.12 -8.77
N VAL A 473 -15.52 0.42 -9.90
CA VAL A 473 -15.02 1.76 -10.25
C VAL A 473 -15.35 2.01 -11.70
N VAL A 474 -15.81 3.20 -12.03
CA VAL A 474 -16.06 3.63 -13.41
C VAL A 474 -15.44 4.99 -13.67
N GLU A 475 -14.98 5.22 -14.89
CA GLU A 475 -14.47 6.54 -15.32
C GLU A 475 -14.82 6.78 -16.79
N SER A 476 -15.15 8.03 -17.13
CA SER A 476 -15.35 8.48 -18.50
C SER A 476 -14.49 9.71 -18.82
N PRO A 477 -13.78 9.73 -19.94
CA PRO A 477 -13.13 10.94 -20.46
C PRO A 477 -14.08 11.84 -21.26
N VAL A 478 -15.34 11.44 -21.43
CA VAL A 478 -16.31 12.11 -22.31
C VAL A 478 -17.22 13.04 -21.55
N SER A 479 -17.95 12.51 -20.52
CA SER A 479 -18.90 13.26 -19.72
C SER A 479 -19.34 12.50 -18.48
N GLU A 480 -19.96 13.22 -17.55
CA GLU A 480 -20.60 12.65 -16.37
C GLU A 480 -21.79 11.74 -16.75
N ALA A 481 -22.59 12.13 -17.73
CA ALA A 481 -23.67 11.28 -18.23
C ALA A 481 -23.14 9.94 -18.73
N ARG A 482 -22.03 9.97 -19.44
CA ARG A 482 -21.38 8.74 -19.94
C ARG A 482 -20.80 7.87 -18.83
N LEU A 483 -20.34 8.48 -17.73
CA LEU A 483 -19.94 7.76 -16.51
C LEU A 483 -21.14 6.97 -15.94
N HIS A 484 -22.30 7.61 -15.79
CA HIS A 484 -23.53 6.96 -15.28
C HIS A 484 -24.02 5.83 -16.20
N GLU A 485 -23.92 5.98 -17.53
CA GLU A 485 -24.25 4.92 -18.48
C GLU A 485 -23.33 3.69 -18.31
N MET A 486 -22.03 3.90 -18.11
CA MET A 486 -21.10 2.81 -17.84
C MET A 486 -21.41 2.13 -16.51
N PHE A 487 -21.70 2.90 -15.46
CA PHE A 487 -22.11 2.34 -14.18
C PHE A 487 -23.36 1.48 -14.31
N ALA A 488 -24.40 1.99 -14.96
CA ALA A 488 -25.63 1.25 -15.18
C ALA A 488 -25.40 -0.07 -15.96
N ALA A 489 -24.50 -0.04 -16.95
CA ALA A 489 -24.16 -1.24 -17.71
C ALA A 489 -23.41 -2.29 -16.85
N VAL A 490 -22.47 -1.86 -16.02
CA VAL A 490 -21.74 -2.73 -15.10
C VAL A 490 -22.66 -3.29 -14.01
N ASP A 491 -23.48 -2.43 -13.39
CA ASP A 491 -24.44 -2.84 -12.37
C ASP A 491 -25.47 -3.80 -12.92
N GLY A 492 -25.93 -3.58 -14.17
CA GLY A 492 -26.86 -4.49 -14.86
C GLY A 492 -26.32 -5.90 -15.03
N VAL A 493 -25.00 -6.08 -15.19
CA VAL A 493 -24.36 -7.40 -15.18
C VAL A 493 -24.27 -7.96 -13.75
N LEU A 494 -23.88 -7.13 -12.78
CA LEU A 494 -23.79 -7.55 -11.37
C LEU A 494 -25.13 -7.99 -10.79
N ARG A 495 -26.22 -7.30 -11.11
CA ARG A 495 -27.58 -7.63 -10.61
C ARG A 495 -28.15 -8.94 -11.16
N GLN A 496 -27.48 -9.59 -12.11
CA GLN A 496 -27.82 -10.96 -12.52
C GLN A 496 -27.36 -12.00 -11.47
N HIS A 497 -26.55 -11.60 -10.49
CA HIS A 497 -26.04 -12.45 -9.41
C HIS A 497 -26.73 -12.10 -8.09
N PRO A 498 -27.60 -12.98 -7.55
CA PRO A 498 -28.35 -12.72 -6.32
C PRO A 498 -27.46 -12.60 -5.06
N GLU A 499 -26.21 -13.06 -5.14
CA GLU A 499 -25.20 -12.98 -4.09
C GLU A 499 -24.65 -11.54 -3.91
N VAL A 500 -24.89 -10.65 -4.89
CA VAL A 500 -24.43 -9.26 -4.86
C VAL A 500 -25.45 -8.40 -4.12
N GLY A 501 -25.04 -7.93 -2.94
CA GLY A 501 -25.86 -7.10 -2.05
C GLY A 501 -25.87 -5.61 -2.42
N ALA A 502 -26.20 -4.78 -1.42
CA ALA A 502 -26.23 -3.33 -1.57
C ALA A 502 -24.81 -2.75 -1.63
N TYR A 503 -24.66 -1.64 -2.34
CA TYR A 503 -23.46 -0.82 -2.34
C TYR A 503 -23.31 -0.05 -1.03
N ASN A 504 -22.08 0.20 -0.60
CA ASN A 504 -21.77 1.13 0.49
C ASN A 504 -22.04 2.59 0.08
N GLN A 505 -21.84 2.91 -1.20
CA GLN A 505 -22.11 4.20 -1.83
C GLN A 505 -22.25 4.02 -3.35
N THR A 506 -22.92 4.97 -4.02
CA THR A 506 -23.08 5.00 -5.49
C THR A 506 -22.75 6.40 -6.02
N ILE A 507 -22.70 6.56 -7.34
CA ILE A 507 -22.62 7.86 -8.04
C ILE A 507 -24.00 8.45 -8.30
#